data_49d5767769113e3a00195d3398c8694a
#
_entry.id   49d5767769113e3a00195d3398c8694a
#
_cell.length_a   1.000
_cell.length_b   1.000
_cell.length_c   1.000
_cell.angle_alpha   90.00
_cell.angle_beta   90.00
_cell.angle_gamma   90.00
#
_symmetry.space_group_name_H-M   'P 1'
#
loop_
_entity.id
_entity.type
_entity.pdbx_description
1 polymer ?
#
loop_
_entity_poly.entity_id
_entity_poly.type
_entity_poly.pdbx_seq_one_letter_code
_entity_poly.pdbx_strand_id
1 'polypeptide(L)'
;MEILTPRPLKRGGRVAILSPSGIIKPQTVYNAMPILADRGWVTYVGQHTFDRYSTYAGTDDARYEDLEAALLDPDTRAIICSRGGYGAVHLLDRLDRLPLRDDPKWIVGYSDISALHALMSKHGIQSIHAPMCKHIAQHKGMDEDSQRLFRLLEGERPEIRVAGNRLNRPGEATGILYGGNLAVTAGLISTPFDVLRGDTILFIEDIAEPVYKVERILYNLRLNGTLASLRGLIVGRFTD
;
A
#
# COMPACT_ATOMS: atom_id res chain seq x y z
N MET A 1 -2.66 19.60 6.97
CA MET A 1 -2.44 18.62 8.07
C MET A 1 -0.98 18.22 8.04
N GLU A 2 -0.32 18.14 9.21
CA GLU A 2 1.07 17.65 9.31
C GLU A 2 1.14 16.17 8.92
N ILE A 3 2.13 15.82 8.10
CA ILE A 3 2.36 14.44 7.65
C ILE A 3 3.21 13.71 8.68
N LEU A 4 2.68 12.61 9.20
CA LEU A 4 3.37 11.75 10.15
C LEU A 4 4.11 10.63 9.42
N THR A 5 5.38 10.47 9.78
CA THR A 5 6.20 9.34 9.33
C THR A 5 6.22 8.29 10.45
N PRO A 6 5.72 7.07 10.22
CA PRO A 6 5.84 6.00 11.21
C PRO A 6 7.29 5.75 11.61
N ARG A 7 7.50 5.30 12.83
CA ARG A 7 8.85 5.03 13.36
C ARG A 7 9.55 3.93 12.54
N PRO A 8 10.85 4.08 12.25
CA PRO A 8 11.62 3.03 11.58
C PRO A 8 11.65 1.73 12.39
N LEU A 9 11.71 0.61 11.67
CA LEU A 9 11.95 -0.69 12.28
C LEU A 9 13.41 -0.80 12.75
N LYS A 10 13.55 -1.17 14.01
CA LYS A 10 14.84 -1.52 14.61
C LYS A 10 14.92 -3.03 14.78
N ARG A 11 16.10 -3.55 15.11
CA ARG A 11 16.26 -4.95 15.51
C ARG A 11 15.31 -5.27 16.68
N GLY A 12 14.57 -6.38 16.59
CA GLY A 12 13.48 -6.74 17.51
C GLY A 12 12.14 -6.08 17.22
N GLY A 13 12.06 -5.18 16.22
CA GLY A 13 10.77 -4.56 15.83
C GLY A 13 9.76 -5.59 15.33
N ARG A 14 8.51 -5.46 15.80
CA ARG A 14 7.43 -6.40 15.42
C ARG A 14 6.79 -6.03 14.10
N VAL A 15 6.60 -7.06 13.26
CA VAL A 15 5.97 -6.98 11.94
C VAL A 15 4.79 -7.94 11.87
N ALA A 16 3.60 -7.42 11.66
CA ALA A 16 2.41 -8.20 11.37
C ALA A 16 2.38 -8.60 9.89
N ILE A 17 2.01 -9.85 9.60
CA ILE A 17 1.67 -10.30 8.24
C ILE A 17 0.17 -10.59 8.22
N LEU A 18 -0.58 -9.80 7.45
CA LEU A 18 -2.04 -9.85 7.41
C LEU A 18 -2.54 -9.99 5.98
N SER A 19 -3.77 -10.51 5.84
CA SER A 19 -4.45 -10.67 4.53
C SER A 19 -5.73 -9.82 4.46
N PRO A 20 -5.63 -8.51 4.25
CA PRO A 20 -6.82 -7.65 4.21
C PRO A 20 -7.65 -7.80 2.93
N SER A 21 -7.18 -8.56 1.95
CA SER A 21 -7.77 -8.70 0.61
C SER A 21 -7.97 -10.18 0.25
N GLY A 22 -7.15 -10.71 -0.64
CA GLY A 22 -7.30 -12.05 -1.21
C GLY A 22 -6.64 -13.17 -0.41
N ILE A 23 -7.09 -14.39 -0.65
CA ILE A 23 -6.60 -15.62 -0.02
C ILE A 23 -5.13 -15.85 -0.33
N ILE A 24 -4.35 -16.21 0.69
CA ILE A 24 -2.95 -16.61 0.58
C ILE A 24 -2.77 -18.07 1.03
N LYS A 25 -1.80 -18.77 0.45
CA LYS A 25 -1.39 -20.10 0.93
C LYS A 25 -0.50 -19.91 2.18
N PRO A 26 -0.75 -20.63 3.29
CA PRO A 26 0.05 -20.51 4.51
C PRO A 26 1.55 -20.66 4.26
N GLN A 27 1.94 -21.62 3.42
CA GLN A 27 3.35 -21.84 3.09
C GLN A 27 4.04 -20.60 2.50
N THR A 28 3.31 -19.78 1.75
CA THR A 28 3.89 -18.53 1.19
C THR A 28 4.26 -17.54 2.29
N VAL A 29 3.43 -17.42 3.32
CA VAL A 29 3.70 -16.57 4.48
C VAL A 29 4.87 -17.15 5.29
N TYR A 30 4.84 -18.45 5.57
CA TYR A 30 5.92 -19.12 6.31
C TYR A 30 7.28 -19.06 5.58
N ASN A 31 7.28 -19.00 4.25
CA ASN A 31 8.51 -18.80 3.48
C ASN A 31 9.04 -17.36 3.55
N ALA A 32 8.19 -16.36 3.78
CA ALA A 32 8.63 -14.97 3.93
C ALA A 32 9.14 -14.66 5.35
N MET A 33 8.58 -15.29 6.37
CA MET A 33 8.91 -14.99 7.76
C MET A 33 10.41 -15.09 8.09
N PRO A 34 11.14 -16.15 7.71
CA PRO A 34 12.59 -16.22 7.98
C PRO A 34 13.36 -15.11 7.28
N ILE A 35 12.95 -14.69 6.07
CA ILE A 35 13.60 -13.60 5.34
C ILE A 35 13.50 -12.27 6.11
N LEU A 36 12.35 -12.03 6.71
CA LEU A 36 12.12 -10.84 7.55
C LEU A 36 12.85 -10.97 8.90
N ALA A 37 12.91 -12.19 9.45
CA ALA A 37 13.65 -12.48 10.68
C ALA A 37 15.17 -12.29 10.51
N ASP A 38 15.73 -12.58 9.34
CA ASP A 38 17.14 -12.33 9.01
C ASP A 38 17.50 -10.83 9.08
N ARG A 39 16.50 -9.93 8.92
CA ARG A 39 16.66 -8.49 9.18
C ARG A 39 16.67 -8.15 10.68
N GLY A 40 16.47 -9.14 11.53
CA GLY A 40 16.35 -8.98 12.98
C GLY A 40 14.96 -8.56 13.45
N TRP A 41 13.94 -8.67 12.61
CA TRP A 41 12.55 -8.34 12.97
C TRP A 41 11.82 -9.56 13.53
N VAL A 42 10.83 -9.30 14.40
CA VAL A 42 9.98 -10.33 14.97
C VAL A 42 8.65 -10.35 14.21
N THR A 43 8.45 -11.41 13.43
CA THR A 43 7.22 -11.53 12.63
C THR A 43 6.14 -12.32 13.36
N TYR A 44 4.89 -11.93 13.17
CA TYR A 44 3.74 -12.72 13.56
C TYR A 44 2.66 -12.65 12.48
N VAL A 45 1.73 -13.59 12.54
CA VAL A 45 0.63 -13.72 11.57
C VAL A 45 -0.66 -13.39 12.28
N GLY A 46 -1.54 -12.64 11.65
CA GLY A 46 -2.87 -12.36 12.18
C GLY A 46 -3.70 -13.66 12.31
N GLN A 47 -4.65 -13.65 13.22
CA GLN A 47 -5.49 -14.81 13.53
C GLN A 47 -6.25 -15.30 12.30
N HIS A 48 -6.71 -14.38 11.44
CA HIS A 48 -7.57 -14.64 10.29
C HIS A 48 -6.83 -14.59 8.96
N THR A 49 -5.49 -14.44 8.96
CA THR A 49 -4.68 -14.29 7.73
C THR A 49 -4.89 -15.40 6.72
N PHE A 50 -5.26 -16.61 7.16
CA PHE A 50 -5.45 -17.79 6.30
C PHE A 50 -6.92 -18.19 6.10
N ASP A 51 -7.83 -17.41 6.62
CA ASP A 51 -9.26 -17.65 6.47
C ASP A 51 -9.69 -17.56 5.00
N ARG A 52 -10.88 -18.10 4.72
CA ARG A 52 -11.44 -18.12 3.37
C ARG A 52 -12.93 -17.83 3.41
N TYR A 53 -13.31 -16.81 2.66
CA TYR A 53 -14.71 -16.50 2.40
C TYR A 53 -14.85 -16.03 0.95
N SER A 54 -15.41 -16.89 0.07
CA SER A 54 -15.41 -16.67 -1.37
C SER A 54 -13.98 -16.41 -1.91
N THR A 55 -13.69 -15.25 -2.46
CA THR A 55 -12.38 -14.82 -2.97
C THR A 55 -11.53 -14.09 -1.92
N TYR A 56 -12.10 -13.79 -0.75
CA TYR A 56 -11.46 -13.01 0.32
C TYR A 56 -10.76 -13.91 1.34
N ALA A 57 -9.78 -13.35 2.01
CA ALA A 57 -9.12 -13.98 3.14
C ALA A 57 -9.95 -13.80 4.43
N GLY A 58 -11.12 -14.43 4.47
CA GLY A 58 -12.07 -14.31 5.57
C GLY A 58 -13.18 -13.28 5.32
N THR A 59 -14.10 -13.18 6.28
CA THR A 59 -15.17 -12.18 6.27
C THR A 59 -14.59 -10.76 6.44
N ASP A 60 -15.42 -9.74 6.22
CA ASP A 60 -15.01 -8.35 6.47
C ASP A 60 -14.67 -8.15 7.95
N ASP A 61 -15.41 -8.79 8.87
CA ASP A 61 -15.13 -8.73 10.31
C ASP A 61 -13.78 -9.35 10.65
N ALA A 62 -13.49 -10.55 10.19
CA ALA A 62 -12.22 -11.25 10.42
C ALA A 62 -11.01 -10.45 9.93
N ARG A 63 -11.09 -9.89 8.71
CA ARG A 63 -10.03 -9.07 8.14
C ARG A 63 -9.85 -7.74 8.87
N TYR A 64 -10.96 -7.15 9.32
CA TYR A 64 -10.94 -5.94 10.13
C TYR A 64 -10.29 -6.19 11.48
N GLU A 65 -10.67 -7.28 12.20
CA GLU A 65 -10.12 -7.64 13.50
C GLU A 65 -8.60 -7.81 13.48
N ASP A 66 -8.07 -8.47 12.45
CA ASP A 66 -6.62 -8.59 12.27
C ASP A 66 -5.94 -7.23 12.08
N LEU A 67 -6.53 -6.34 11.25
CA LEU A 67 -5.97 -5.00 11.02
C LEU A 67 -6.09 -4.12 12.27
N GLU A 68 -7.24 -4.10 12.93
CA GLU A 68 -7.46 -3.35 14.16
C GLU A 68 -6.46 -3.76 15.23
N ALA A 69 -6.32 -5.08 15.47
CA ALA A 69 -5.39 -5.60 16.46
C ALA A 69 -3.95 -5.16 16.18
N ALA A 70 -3.49 -5.22 14.93
CA ALA A 70 -2.14 -4.82 14.57
C ALA A 70 -1.92 -3.29 14.59
N LEU A 71 -2.93 -2.52 14.21
CA LEU A 71 -2.87 -1.05 14.21
C LEU A 71 -2.85 -0.48 15.63
N LEU A 72 -3.54 -1.14 16.58
CA LEU A 72 -3.62 -0.71 17.98
C LEU A 72 -2.53 -1.34 18.87
N ASP A 73 -1.85 -2.40 18.43
CA ASP A 73 -0.78 -3.03 19.21
C ASP A 73 0.43 -2.07 19.35
N PRO A 74 0.80 -1.64 20.57
CA PRO A 74 1.90 -0.70 20.78
C PRO A 74 3.27 -1.26 20.41
N ASP A 75 3.41 -2.57 20.26
CA ASP A 75 4.69 -3.20 19.88
C ASP A 75 4.85 -3.37 18.38
N THR A 76 3.75 -3.43 17.63
CA THR A 76 3.79 -3.53 16.17
C THR A 76 4.28 -2.24 15.54
N ARG A 77 5.21 -2.33 14.57
CA ARG A 77 5.79 -1.19 13.84
C ARG A 77 5.40 -1.17 12.37
N ALA A 78 5.21 -2.35 11.78
CA ALA A 78 4.80 -2.48 10.39
C ALA A 78 3.78 -3.60 10.19
N ILE A 79 2.93 -3.40 9.21
CA ILE A 79 1.99 -4.39 8.68
C ILE A 79 2.39 -4.63 7.23
N ILE A 80 2.89 -5.83 6.93
CA ILE A 80 3.18 -6.27 5.57
C ILE A 80 1.99 -7.10 5.10
N CYS A 81 1.25 -6.59 4.10
CA CYS A 81 0.14 -7.31 3.53
C CYS A 81 0.63 -8.59 2.84
N SER A 82 -0.12 -9.68 3.00
CA SER A 82 0.27 -10.98 2.45
C SER A 82 0.26 -10.98 0.93
N ARG A 83 -0.78 -10.39 0.35
CA ARG A 83 -0.99 -10.14 -1.08
C ARG A 83 -2.12 -9.14 -1.29
N GLY A 84 -2.27 -8.68 -2.53
CA GLY A 84 -3.46 -7.95 -2.98
C GLY A 84 -4.64 -8.87 -3.28
N GLY A 85 -5.55 -8.40 -4.07
CA GLY A 85 -6.79 -9.09 -4.43
C GLY A 85 -7.92 -8.09 -4.58
N TYR A 86 -8.95 -8.24 -3.75
CA TYR A 86 -10.07 -7.31 -3.65
C TYR A 86 -10.65 -7.35 -2.24
N GLY A 87 -11.24 -6.24 -1.78
CA GLY A 87 -12.03 -6.15 -0.57
C GLY A 87 -11.44 -5.29 0.54
N ALA A 88 -10.23 -4.72 0.40
CA ALA A 88 -9.70 -3.78 1.37
C ALA A 88 -10.61 -2.53 1.51
N VAL A 89 -11.28 -2.14 0.45
CA VAL A 89 -12.24 -1.02 0.44
C VAL A 89 -13.40 -1.22 1.43
N HIS A 90 -13.83 -2.46 1.70
CA HIS A 90 -14.92 -2.76 2.63
C HIS A 90 -14.56 -2.41 4.09
N LEU A 91 -13.30 -2.28 4.40
CA LEU A 91 -12.80 -2.10 5.77
C LEU A 91 -12.63 -0.61 6.14
N LEU A 92 -12.63 0.27 5.14
CA LEU A 92 -12.20 1.66 5.28
C LEU A 92 -13.02 2.43 6.30
N ASP A 93 -14.37 2.34 6.25
CA ASP A 93 -15.26 3.09 7.14
C ASP A 93 -15.07 2.73 8.62
N ARG A 94 -14.69 1.48 8.90
CA ARG A 94 -14.44 1.02 10.26
C ARG A 94 -13.05 1.43 10.71
N LEU A 95 -12.03 1.23 9.86
CA LEU A 95 -10.64 1.60 10.14
C LEU A 95 -10.47 3.11 10.30
N ASP A 96 -11.25 3.92 9.59
CA ASP A 96 -11.24 5.39 9.66
C ASP A 96 -11.56 5.94 11.06
N ARG A 97 -12.25 5.15 11.90
CA ARG A 97 -12.63 5.50 13.27
C ARG A 97 -11.54 5.22 14.29
N LEU A 98 -10.48 4.52 13.90
CA LEU A 98 -9.38 4.18 14.80
C LEU A 98 -8.46 5.40 15.03
N PRO A 99 -7.81 5.48 16.19
CA PRO A 99 -6.88 6.57 16.52
C PRO A 99 -5.52 6.39 15.81
N LEU A 100 -5.53 6.28 14.49
CA LEU A 100 -4.35 5.93 13.67
C LEU A 100 -3.17 6.88 13.85
N ARG A 101 -3.43 8.14 14.22
CA ARG A 101 -2.40 9.16 14.39
C ARG A 101 -1.66 9.09 15.72
N ASP A 102 -2.20 8.39 16.73
CA ASP A 102 -1.62 8.34 18.07
C ASP A 102 -0.31 7.52 18.09
N ASP A 103 -0.28 6.42 17.34
CA ASP A 103 0.92 5.59 17.13
C ASP A 103 0.97 5.05 15.69
N PRO A 104 1.39 5.86 14.72
CA PRO A 104 1.36 5.50 13.31
C PRO A 104 2.21 4.26 13.00
N LYS A 105 1.65 3.33 12.21
CA LYS A 105 2.30 2.10 11.75
C LYS A 105 2.57 2.17 10.25
N TRP A 106 3.64 1.51 9.81
CA TRP A 106 3.84 1.29 8.38
C TRP A 106 2.83 0.28 7.85
N ILE A 107 2.07 0.66 6.82
CA ILE A 107 1.29 -0.26 5.99
C ILE A 107 2.04 -0.45 4.68
N VAL A 108 2.33 -1.70 4.34
CA VAL A 108 3.12 -2.08 3.16
C VAL A 108 2.30 -2.96 2.24
N GLY A 109 2.21 -2.58 0.96
CA GLY A 109 1.55 -3.35 -0.07
C GLY A 109 1.32 -2.56 -1.35
N TYR A 110 0.68 -3.19 -2.33
CA TYR A 110 0.30 -2.60 -3.61
C TYR A 110 -1.00 -3.24 -4.12
N SER A 111 -1.46 -2.89 -5.32
CA SER A 111 -2.72 -3.39 -5.87
C SER A 111 -3.91 -2.94 -5.00
N ASP A 112 -4.79 -3.85 -4.53
CA ASP A 112 -5.95 -3.55 -3.68
C ASP A 112 -5.59 -2.79 -2.37
N ILE A 113 -4.33 -2.93 -1.91
CA ILE A 113 -3.84 -2.21 -0.74
C ILE A 113 -3.78 -0.69 -0.97
N SER A 114 -3.88 -0.24 -2.21
CA SER A 114 -4.04 1.19 -2.54
C SER A 114 -5.22 1.83 -1.80
N ALA A 115 -6.27 1.07 -1.46
CA ALA A 115 -7.37 1.52 -0.63
C ALA A 115 -6.91 1.87 0.80
N LEU A 116 -6.04 1.05 1.41
CA LEU A 116 -5.47 1.33 2.73
C LEU A 116 -4.47 2.51 2.65
N HIS A 117 -3.75 2.67 1.55
CA HIS A 117 -2.90 3.85 1.35
C HIS A 117 -3.72 5.14 1.29
N ALA A 118 -4.93 5.10 0.70
CA ALA A 118 -5.86 6.23 0.71
C ALA A 118 -6.30 6.58 2.14
N LEU A 119 -6.65 5.58 2.95
CA LEU A 119 -6.97 5.76 4.37
C LEU A 119 -5.81 6.44 5.11
N MET A 120 -4.59 5.90 4.99
CA MET A 120 -3.42 6.47 5.66
C MET A 120 -3.15 7.90 5.20
N SER A 121 -3.24 8.18 3.89
CA SER A 121 -3.08 9.52 3.33
C SER A 121 -4.15 10.50 3.83
N LYS A 122 -5.42 10.06 3.98
CA LYS A 122 -6.50 10.85 4.59
C LYS A 122 -6.14 11.30 6.00
N HIS A 123 -5.51 10.41 6.78
CA HIS A 123 -5.03 10.72 8.12
C HIS A 123 -3.67 11.44 8.15
N GLY A 124 -3.08 11.75 6.99
CA GLY A 124 -1.75 12.36 6.91
C GLY A 124 -0.64 11.45 7.44
N ILE A 125 -0.77 10.14 7.26
CA ILE A 125 0.23 9.14 7.68
C ILE A 125 0.88 8.56 6.44
N GLN A 126 2.21 8.46 6.43
CA GLN A 126 2.93 7.81 5.35
C GLN A 126 2.72 6.29 5.36
N SER A 127 2.62 5.70 4.17
CA SER A 127 2.53 4.26 3.94
C SER A 127 3.39 3.89 2.73
N ILE A 128 3.60 2.60 2.47
CA ILE A 128 4.61 2.16 1.51
C ILE A 128 3.97 1.30 0.43
N HIS A 129 3.91 1.82 -0.79
CA HIS A 129 3.56 1.06 -1.99
C HIS A 129 4.80 0.24 -2.43
N ALA A 130 4.85 -1.04 -2.04
CA ALA A 130 6.02 -1.88 -2.20
C ALA A 130 5.67 -3.38 -2.16
N PRO A 131 6.65 -4.27 -2.42
CA PRO A 131 6.48 -5.71 -2.37
C PRO A 131 5.78 -6.20 -1.12
N MET A 132 4.84 -7.13 -1.31
CA MET A 132 4.10 -7.80 -0.24
C MET A 132 4.75 -9.15 0.11
N CYS A 133 4.27 -9.78 1.16
CA CYS A 133 4.78 -11.07 1.64
C CYS A 133 4.90 -12.12 0.52
N LYS A 134 3.93 -12.23 -0.40
CA LYS A 134 3.98 -13.15 -1.54
C LYS A 134 5.19 -12.88 -2.44
N HIS A 135 5.47 -11.64 -2.78
CA HIS A 135 6.61 -11.26 -3.61
C HIS A 135 7.94 -11.55 -2.89
N ILE A 136 8.05 -11.14 -1.62
CA ILE A 136 9.24 -11.37 -0.79
C ILE A 136 9.57 -12.86 -0.73
N ALA A 137 8.57 -13.73 -0.52
CA ALA A 137 8.75 -15.18 -0.51
C ALA A 137 9.22 -15.72 -1.86
N GLN A 138 8.63 -15.27 -2.96
CA GLN A 138 8.95 -15.72 -4.32
C GLN A 138 10.38 -15.37 -4.74
N HIS A 139 10.83 -14.16 -4.39
CA HIS A 139 12.16 -13.66 -4.73
C HIS A 139 13.18 -13.84 -3.59
N LYS A 140 12.78 -14.55 -2.51
CA LYS A 140 13.62 -14.78 -1.33
C LYS A 140 14.17 -13.49 -0.71
N GLY A 141 13.46 -12.36 -0.92
CA GLY A 141 13.88 -11.03 -0.48
C GLY A 141 15.16 -10.50 -1.14
N MET A 142 15.69 -11.17 -2.17
CA MET A 142 16.99 -10.83 -2.77
C MET A 142 16.90 -9.84 -3.91
N ASP A 143 15.71 -9.58 -4.41
CA ASP A 143 15.47 -8.61 -5.48
C ASP A 143 15.62 -7.17 -4.97
N GLU A 144 15.89 -6.24 -5.91
CA GLU A 144 16.14 -4.84 -5.58
C GLU A 144 14.95 -4.18 -4.88
N ASP A 145 13.72 -4.51 -5.26
CA ASP A 145 12.53 -3.90 -4.70
C ASP A 145 12.31 -4.33 -3.25
N SER A 146 12.52 -5.62 -2.94
CA SER A 146 12.50 -6.12 -1.56
C SER A 146 13.61 -5.48 -0.71
N GLN A 147 14.83 -5.37 -1.23
CA GLN A 147 15.94 -4.75 -0.51
C GLN A 147 15.71 -3.25 -0.27
N ARG A 148 15.11 -2.56 -1.23
CA ARG A 148 14.74 -1.14 -1.09
C ARG A 148 13.65 -0.95 -0.03
N LEU A 149 12.63 -1.82 -0.02
CA LEU A 149 11.62 -1.84 1.03
C LEU A 149 12.25 -2.01 2.42
N PHE A 150 13.17 -2.97 2.58
CA PHE A 150 13.80 -3.23 3.87
C PHE A 150 14.59 -2.02 4.37
N ARG A 151 15.41 -1.39 3.52
CA ARG A 151 16.14 -0.17 3.88
C ARG A 151 15.21 0.98 4.24
N LEU A 152 14.10 1.14 3.50
CA LEU A 152 13.11 2.18 3.80
C LEU A 152 12.46 1.97 5.17
N LEU A 153 12.08 0.73 5.48
CA LEU A 153 11.54 0.38 6.81
C LEU A 153 12.56 0.61 7.93
N GLU A 154 13.86 0.47 7.65
CA GLU A 154 14.96 0.74 8.57
C GLU A 154 15.29 2.23 8.72
N GLY A 155 14.63 3.10 7.92
CA GLY A 155 14.71 4.55 8.03
C GLY A 155 15.54 5.25 6.95
N GLU A 156 16.01 4.52 5.92
CA GLU A 156 16.60 5.17 4.75
C GLU A 156 15.53 5.92 3.96
N ARG A 157 15.88 7.10 3.47
CA ARG A 157 15.04 7.82 2.50
C ARG A 157 15.36 7.32 1.10
N PRO A 158 14.38 6.77 0.37
CA PRO A 158 14.66 6.25 -0.96
C PRO A 158 14.86 7.40 -1.95
N GLU A 159 15.87 7.25 -2.80
CA GLU A 159 15.97 7.98 -4.05
C GLU A 159 15.66 6.99 -5.19
N ILE A 160 14.63 7.28 -5.98
CA ILE A 160 14.24 6.43 -7.11
C ILE A 160 14.67 7.11 -8.39
N ARG A 161 15.60 6.49 -9.11
CA ARG A 161 16.04 6.91 -10.44
C ARG A 161 15.54 5.92 -11.48
N VAL A 162 14.92 6.45 -12.54
CA VAL A 162 14.42 5.66 -13.66
C VAL A 162 15.03 6.17 -14.96
N ALA A 163 15.18 5.27 -15.93
CA ALA A 163 15.62 5.66 -17.25
C ALA A 163 14.65 6.65 -17.89
N GLY A 164 15.17 7.63 -18.60
CA GLY A 164 14.34 8.59 -19.32
C GLY A 164 13.50 7.90 -20.40
N ASN A 165 12.31 8.43 -20.66
CA ASN A 165 11.42 8.00 -21.73
C ASN A 165 11.10 9.19 -22.64
N ARG A 166 10.93 8.95 -23.95
CA ARG A 166 10.60 9.99 -24.93
C ARG A 166 9.28 10.72 -24.65
N LEU A 167 8.40 10.11 -23.86
CA LEU A 167 7.11 10.68 -23.46
C LEU A 167 7.21 11.54 -22.20
N ASN A 168 8.36 11.52 -21.52
CA ASN A 168 8.54 12.34 -20.33
C ASN A 168 8.53 13.83 -20.70
N ARG A 169 7.85 14.62 -19.90
CA ARG A 169 7.98 16.08 -19.93
C ARG A 169 9.05 16.49 -18.92
N PRO A 170 10.06 17.26 -19.33
CA PRO A 170 11.06 17.78 -18.42
C PRO A 170 10.41 18.78 -17.45
N GLY A 171 10.89 18.80 -16.21
CA GLY A 171 10.42 19.72 -15.18
C GLY A 171 10.74 19.19 -13.79
N GLU A 172 10.43 20.01 -12.80
CA GLU A 172 10.56 19.69 -11.38
C GLU A 172 9.23 20.00 -10.68
N ALA A 173 8.86 19.17 -9.75
CA ALA A 173 7.67 19.37 -8.93
C ALA A 173 7.93 18.93 -7.50
N THR A 174 7.32 19.66 -6.56
CA THR A 174 7.26 19.29 -5.14
C THR A 174 5.81 19.15 -4.72
N GLY A 175 5.50 18.08 -4.02
CA GLY A 175 4.13 17.80 -3.59
C GLY A 175 4.04 16.54 -2.74
N ILE A 176 2.84 16.19 -2.33
CA ILE A 176 2.56 14.96 -1.61
C ILE A 176 2.49 13.82 -2.62
N LEU A 177 3.38 12.84 -2.50
CA LEU A 177 3.33 11.64 -3.34
C LEU A 177 2.18 10.74 -2.87
N TYR A 178 1.21 10.52 -3.75
CA TYR A 178 0.11 9.59 -3.54
C TYR A 178 -0.20 8.85 -4.84
N GLY A 179 -0.72 7.64 -4.74
CA GLY A 179 -1.15 6.86 -5.89
C GLY A 179 -1.13 5.36 -5.63
N GLY A 180 -1.02 4.61 -6.71
CA GLY A 180 -1.03 3.15 -6.69
C GLY A 180 -1.82 2.59 -7.86
N ASN A 181 -2.59 1.53 -7.61
CA ASN A 181 -3.46 0.93 -8.61
C ASN A 181 -4.53 1.94 -9.06
N LEU A 182 -4.58 2.17 -10.38
CA LEU A 182 -5.44 3.20 -10.98
C LEU A 182 -6.92 2.90 -10.75
N ALA A 183 -7.34 1.65 -10.97
CA ALA A 183 -8.75 1.26 -10.80
C ALA A 183 -9.21 1.41 -9.36
N VAL A 184 -8.38 1.02 -8.39
CA VAL A 184 -8.67 1.18 -6.95
C VAL A 184 -8.75 2.66 -6.58
N THR A 185 -7.78 3.45 -6.99
CA THR A 185 -7.74 4.89 -6.70
C THR A 185 -8.95 5.61 -7.32
N ALA A 186 -9.31 5.25 -8.56
CA ALA A 186 -10.47 5.81 -9.24
C ALA A 186 -11.80 5.45 -8.55
N GLY A 187 -11.90 4.27 -7.97
CA GLY A 187 -13.06 3.83 -7.20
C GLY A 187 -13.29 4.63 -5.92
N LEU A 188 -12.30 5.38 -5.45
CA LEU A 188 -12.39 6.21 -4.25
C LEU A 188 -12.71 7.69 -4.53
N ILE A 189 -12.74 8.10 -5.79
CA ILE A 189 -13.06 9.49 -6.18
C ILE A 189 -14.48 9.86 -5.68
N SER A 190 -14.60 11.05 -5.12
CA SER A 190 -15.82 11.58 -4.52
C SER A 190 -16.32 10.81 -3.28
N THR A 191 -15.50 9.96 -2.71
CA THR A 191 -15.74 9.33 -1.39
C THR A 191 -14.99 10.09 -0.29
N PRO A 192 -15.23 9.81 1.00
CA PRO A 192 -14.44 10.36 2.10
C PRO A 192 -12.93 10.00 2.03
N PHE A 193 -12.56 9.04 1.19
CA PHE A 193 -11.19 8.56 0.96
C PHE A 193 -10.57 9.10 -0.33
N ASP A 194 -11.23 10.04 -0.98
CA ASP A 194 -10.65 10.78 -2.10
C ASP A 194 -9.59 11.75 -1.58
N VAL A 195 -8.34 11.41 -1.82
CA VAL A 195 -7.17 12.18 -1.36
C VAL A 195 -6.44 12.89 -2.49
N LEU A 196 -7.01 12.87 -3.70
CA LEU A 196 -6.45 13.58 -4.86
C LEU A 196 -6.69 15.09 -4.72
N ARG A 197 -5.63 15.82 -4.41
CA ARG A 197 -5.66 17.27 -4.16
C ARG A 197 -4.65 18.02 -5.02
N GLY A 198 -4.77 19.34 -5.09
CA GLY A 198 -3.92 20.20 -5.91
C GLY A 198 -2.43 20.24 -5.51
N ASP A 199 -2.05 19.68 -4.38
CA ASP A 199 -0.67 19.52 -3.94
C ASP A 199 -0.10 18.11 -4.16
N THR A 200 -0.85 17.24 -4.87
CA THR A 200 -0.49 15.84 -5.11
C THR A 200 0.43 15.68 -6.33
N ILE A 201 1.47 14.88 -6.17
CA ILE A 201 2.15 14.18 -7.25
C ILE A 201 1.54 12.78 -7.30
N LEU A 202 0.72 12.51 -8.32
CA LEU A 202 0.03 11.25 -8.49
C LEU A 202 0.92 10.24 -9.20
N PHE A 203 1.11 9.05 -8.65
CA PHE A 203 1.63 7.92 -9.41
C PHE A 203 0.54 6.89 -9.68
N ILE A 204 0.54 6.32 -10.88
CA ILE A 204 -0.45 5.34 -11.31
C ILE A 204 0.22 4.12 -11.93
N GLU A 205 -0.30 2.96 -11.61
CA GLU A 205 0.00 1.68 -12.25
C GLU A 205 -1.28 0.85 -12.32
N ASP A 206 -1.33 -0.16 -13.19
CA ASP A 206 -2.42 -1.13 -13.16
C ASP A 206 -1.99 -2.45 -13.81
N ILE A 207 -2.77 -3.51 -13.56
CA ILE A 207 -2.56 -4.83 -14.13
C ILE A 207 -3.90 -5.39 -14.61
N ALA A 208 -3.89 -6.04 -15.78
CA ALA A 208 -5.03 -6.72 -16.36
C ALA A 208 -6.26 -5.82 -16.64
N GLU A 209 -6.07 -4.50 -16.76
CA GLU A 209 -7.12 -3.57 -17.13
C GLU A 209 -7.13 -3.31 -18.64
N PRO A 210 -8.24 -3.54 -19.35
CA PRO A 210 -8.36 -3.21 -20.77
C PRO A 210 -8.09 -1.72 -21.02
N VAL A 211 -7.40 -1.42 -22.13
CA VAL A 211 -7.01 -0.06 -22.50
C VAL A 211 -8.17 0.95 -22.43
N TYR A 212 -9.36 0.56 -22.92
CA TYR A 212 -10.52 1.45 -22.89
C TYR A 212 -10.99 1.80 -21.48
N LYS A 213 -10.78 0.91 -20.49
CA LYS A 213 -11.10 1.21 -19.08
C LYS A 213 -10.09 2.21 -18.50
N VAL A 214 -8.81 1.99 -18.75
CA VAL A 214 -7.74 2.94 -18.35
C VAL A 214 -8.02 4.32 -18.94
N GLU A 215 -8.32 4.38 -20.25
CA GLU A 215 -8.67 5.63 -20.91
C GLU A 215 -9.89 6.31 -20.28
N ARG A 216 -10.94 5.55 -19.99
CA ARG A 216 -12.15 6.07 -19.34
C ARG A 216 -11.87 6.67 -17.96
N ILE A 217 -11.03 6.03 -17.16
CA ILE A 217 -10.61 6.54 -15.86
C ILE A 217 -9.82 7.85 -16.02
N LEU A 218 -8.88 7.89 -16.96
CA LEU A 218 -8.08 9.09 -17.23
C LEU A 218 -8.96 10.24 -17.74
N TYR A 219 -9.97 9.95 -18.56
CA TYR A 219 -10.97 10.96 -18.98
C TYR A 219 -11.83 11.44 -17.81
N ASN A 220 -12.21 10.57 -16.89
CA ASN A 220 -12.93 10.98 -15.67
C ASN A 220 -12.07 11.95 -14.84
N LEU A 221 -10.79 11.60 -14.59
CA LEU A 221 -9.83 12.47 -13.89
C LEU A 221 -9.60 13.81 -14.60
N ARG A 222 -9.68 13.81 -15.93
CA ARG A 222 -9.58 15.04 -16.73
C ARG A 222 -10.82 15.91 -16.60
N LEU A 223 -12.00 15.30 -16.76
CA LEU A 223 -13.27 16.03 -16.79
C LEU A 223 -13.65 16.61 -15.43
N ASN A 224 -13.32 15.92 -14.33
CA ASN A 224 -13.54 16.41 -12.97
C ASN A 224 -12.46 17.40 -12.49
N GLY A 225 -11.47 17.71 -13.34
CA GLY A 225 -10.42 18.69 -13.04
C GLY A 225 -9.22 18.14 -12.23
N THR A 226 -9.25 16.87 -11.78
CA THR A 226 -8.18 16.31 -10.98
C THR A 226 -6.82 16.39 -11.68
N LEU A 227 -6.72 15.95 -12.95
CA LEU A 227 -5.44 16.00 -13.67
C LEU A 227 -4.87 17.41 -13.80
N ALA A 228 -5.72 18.42 -13.94
CA ALA A 228 -5.29 19.82 -14.06
C ALA A 228 -4.82 20.41 -12.72
N SER A 229 -5.24 19.84 -11.61
CA SER A 229 -4.88 20.31 -10.26
C SER A 229 -3.59 19.69 -9.72
N LEU A 230 -3.09 18.57 -10.31
CA LEU A 230 -1.91 17.87 -9.83
C LEU A 230 -0.63 18.69 -9.96
N ARG A 231 0.30 18.50 -9.04
CA ARG A 231 1.69 18.98 -9.14
C ARG A 231 2.51 18.19 -10.13
N GLY A 232 2.21 16.92 -10.31
CA GLY A 232 2.88 16.03 -11.25
C GLY A 232 2.15 14.70 -11.40
N LEU A 233 2.48 13.98 -12.46
CA LEU A 233 1.97 12.65 -12.75
C LEU A 233 3.12 11.71 -13.08
N ILE A 234 3.22 10.61 -12.37
CA ILE A 234 4.16 9.52 -12.62
C ILE A 234 3.35 8.33 -13.15
N VAL A 235 3.65 7.92 -14.37
CA VAL A 235 3.01 6.77 -15.02
C VAL A 235 3.95 5.57 -14.88
N GLY A 236 3.55 4.60 -14.08
CA GLY A 236 4.23 3.35 -13.89
C GLY A 236 3.96 2.33 -15.00
N ARG A 237 3.93 1.07 -14.64
CA ARG A 237 3.65 0.00 -15.61
C ARG A 237 2.15 -0.28 -15.66
N PHE A 238 1.68 -0.53 -16.88
CA PHE A 238 0.37 -1.10 -17.18
C PHE A 238 0.66 -2.41 -17.90
N THR A 239 0.30 -3.53 -17.28
CA THR A 239 0.63 -4.88 -17.79
C THR A 239 -0.64 -5.73 -17.90
N ASP A 240 -0.61 -6.68 -18.81
CA ASP A 240 -1.67 -7.70 -19.01
C ASP A 240 -1.65 -8.78 -17.91
#